data_1b8c3a8fe85b7f31c46acc211280cbd1
#
_entry.id   1b8c3a8fe85b7f31c46acc211280cbd1
#
_cell.length_a   1.000
_cell.length_b   1.000
_cell.length_c   1.000
_cell.angle_alpha   90.00
_cell.angle_beta   90.00
_cell.angle_gamma   90.00
#
_symmetry.space_group_name_H-M   'P 1'
#
loop_
_entity.id
_entity.type
_entity.pdbx_description
1 polymer ?
#
loop_
_entity_poly.entity_id
_entity_poly.type
_entity_poly.pdbx_seq_one_letter_code
_entity_poly.pdbx_strand_id
1 'polypeptide(L)'
;MMLKIQIIGIGCNTCRRLEADVREIVLHRKIDAHVERVDDLEKILQFELMALPGLVINGQVVSCGYCGKGKVERLIENIVDS
;
A
#
# COMPACT_ATOMS: atom_id res chain seq x y z
N MET A 1 -12.53 -12.06 -4.66
CA MET A 1 -11.14 -12.04 -5.16
C MET A 1 -10.24 -11.31 -4.18
N MET A 2 -9.17 -11.95 -3.75
CA MET A 2 -8.28 -11.40 -2.73
C MET A 2 -7.28 -10.43 -3.34
N LEU A 3 -7.19 -9.23 -2.78
CA LEU A 3 -6.18 -8.25 -3.19
C LEU A 3 -4.87 -8.53 -2.47
N LYS A 4 -3.76 -8.38 -3.17
CA LYS A 4 -2.44 -8.44 -2.56
C LYS A 4 -1.91 -7.01 -2.45
N ILE A 5 -1.86 -6.50 -1.23
CA ILE A 5 -1.42 -5.13 -0.95
C ILE A 5 -0.05 -5.17 -0.29
N GLN A 6 0.90 -4.45 -0.88
CA GLN A 6 2.26 -4.39 -0.36
C GLN A 6 2.61 -2.94 -0.04
N ILE A 7 3.11 -2.72 1.18
CA ILE A 7 3.61 -1.41 1.60
C ILE A 7 5.13 -1.48 1.54
N ILE A 8 5.71 -0.71 0.63
CA ILE A 8 7.13 -0.75 0.33
C ILE A 8 7.84 0.38 1.07
N GLY A 9 8.78 0.05 1.93
CA GLY A 9 9.54 1.07 2.63
C GLY A 9 10.39 0.52 3.75
N ILE A 10 11.32 1.32 4.23
CA ILE A 10 12.26 0.95 5.28
C ILE A 10 11.92 1.75 6.54
N GLY A 11 11.19 1.11 7.45
CA GLY A 11 11.05 1.49 8.85
C GLY A 11 10.78 2.95 9.22
N CYS A 12 10.28 3.78 8.31
CA CYS A 12 10.00 5.18 8.65
C CYS A 12 8.58 5.33 9.20
N ASN A 13 8.32 6.47 9.86
CA ASN A 13 7.01 6.74 10.45
C ASN A 13 5.90 6.76 9.40
N THR A 14 6.18 7.29 8.21
CA THR A 14 5.20 7.35 7.13
C THR A 14 4.85 5.97 6.59
N CYS A 15 5.83 5.04 6.56
CA CYS A 15 5.56 3.65 6.17
C CYS A 15 4.61 2.98 7.15
N ARG A 16 4.83 3.18 8.45
CA ARG A 16 3.96 2.63 9.48
C ARG A 16 2.56 3.22 9.40
N ARG A 17 2.48 4.51 9.12
CA ARG A 17 1.20 5.19 8.99
C ARG A 17 0.43 4.68 7.80
N LEU A 18 1.10 4.51 6.66
CA LEU A 18 0.48 3.96 5.46
C LEU A 18 -0.04 2.54 5.72
N GLU A 19 0.76 1.72 6.36
CA GLU A 19 0.35 0.36 6.71
C GLU A 19 -0.88 0.36 7.61
N ALA A 20 -0.87 1.20 8.64
CA ALA A 20 -2.00 1.30 9.56
C ALA A 20 -3.27 1.77 8.84
N ASP A 21 -3.14 2.76 7.97
CA ASP A 21 -4.26 3.28 7.20
C ASP A 21 -4.84 2.20 6.28
N VAL A 22 -3.98 1.47 5.59
CA VAL A 22 -4.41 0.40 4.68
C VAL A 22 -5.13 -0.71 5.44
N ARG A 23 -4.57 -1.13 6.57
CA ARG A 23 -5.18 -2.19 7.37
C ARG A 23 -6.53 -1.76 7.92
N GLU A 24 -6.65 -0.52 8.35
CA GLU A 24 -7.90 0.03 8.85
C GLU A 24 -8.96 0.09 7.76
N ILE A 25 -8.60 0.55 6.58
CA ILE A 25 -9.51 0.63 5.44
C ILE A 25 -10.02 -0.75 5.03
N VAL A 26 -9.11 -1.71 4.94
CA VAL A 26 -9.43 -3.09 4.56
C VAL A 26 -10.39 -3.70 5.58
N LEU A 27 -10.13 -3.49 6.86
CA LEU A 27 -10.97 -4.02 7.93
C LEU A 27 -12.34 -3.34 7.95
N HIS A 28 -12.36 -2.02 7.85
CA HIS A 28 -13.58 -1.23 7.95
C HIS A 28 -14.54 -1.51 6.79
N ARG A 29 -13.99 -1.67 5.59
CA ARG A 29 -14.78 -1.92 4.39
C ARG A 29 -14.97 -3.41 4.10
N LYS A 30 -14.42 -4.27 4.95
CA LYS A 30 -14.52 -5.73 4.80
C LYS A 30 -14.00 -6.20 3.45
N ILE A 31 -12.88 -5.62 3.02
CA ILE A 31 -12.22 -6.00 1.77
C ILE A 31 -11.39 -7.25 2.01
N ASP A 32 -11.52 -8.23 1.13
CA ASP A 32 -10.71 -9.45 1.21
C ASP A 32 -9.32 -9.14 0.61
N ALA A 33 -8.36 -8.87 1.47
CA ALA A 33 -7.03 -8.48 1.06
C ALA A 33 -5.96 -9.02 1.98
N HIS A 34 -4.81 -9.34 1.40
CA HIS A 34 -3.61 -9.67 2.15
C HIS A 34 -2.69 -8.45 2.15
N VAL A 35 -2.39 -7.95 3.34
CA VAL A 35 -1.54 -6.76 3.50
C VAL A 35 -0.20 -7.19 4.07
N GLU A 36 0.88 -6.85 3.37
CA GLU A 36 2.22 -7.14 3.86
C GLU A 36 3.13 -5.93 3.70
N ARG A 37 4.17 -5.86 4.52
CA ARG A 37 5.17 -4.81 4.43
C ARG A 37 6.43 -5.38 3.80
N VAL A 38 6.98 -4.67 2.83
CA VAL A 38 8.21 -5.05 2.14
C VAL A 38 9.31 -4.07 2.53
N ASP A 39 10.27 -4.53 3.32
CA ASP A 39 11.38 -3.72 3.78
C ASP A 39 12.73 -4.22 3.27
N ASP A 40 12.72 -5.17 2.36
CA ASP A 40 13.92 -5.72 1.72
C ASP A 40 14.39 -4.77 0.62
N LEU A 41 15.61 -4.26 0.76
CA LEU A 41 16.16 -3.28 -0.17
C LEU A 41 16.18 -3.79 -1.62
N GLU A 42 16.49 -5.07 -1.84
CA GLU A 42 16.51 -5.63 -3.18
C GLU A 42 15.14 -5.58 -3.83
N LYS A 43 14.10 -5.92 -3.07
CA LYS A 43 12.72 -5.86 -3.58
C LYS A 43 12.29 -4.43 -3.82
N ILE A 44 12.69 -3.51 -2.96
CA ILE A 44 12.36 -2.09 -3.12
C ILE A 44 12.94 -1.57 -4.43
N LEU A 45 14.18 -1.93 -4.73
CA LEU A 45 14.84 -1.50 -5.97
C LEU A 45 14.15 -2.05 -7.22
N GLN A 46 13.56 -3.23 -7.13
CA GLN A 46 12.85 -3.84 -8.27
C GLN A 46 11.60 -3.05 -8.65
N PHE A 47 10.98 -2.34 -7.73
CA PHE A 47 9.76 -1.58 -8.00
C PHE A 47 10.03 -0.21 -8.61
N GLU A 48 11.28 0.23 -8.64
CA GLU A 48 11.68 1.52 -9.22
C GLU A 48 10.83 2.69 -8.70
N LEU A 49 10.64 2.73 -7.39
CA LEU A 49 9.81 3.76 -6.76
C LEU A 49 10.53 5.12 -6.75
N MET A 50 9.78 6.16 -7.04
CA MET A 50 10.29 7.53 -7.01
C MET A 50 10.38 8.07 -5.59
N ALA A 51 9.58 7.55 -4.67
CA ALA A 51 9.56 7.98 -3.29
C ALA A 51 9.04 6.85 -2.40
N LEU A 52 9.42 6.85 -1.14
CA LEU A 52 8.92 5.90 -0.14
C LEU A 52 8.02 6.63 0.85
N PRO A 53 7.01 5.97 1.40
CA PRO A 53 6.62 4.59 1.16
C PRO A 53 5.87 4.42 -0.17
N GLY A 54 6.00 3.25 -0.78
CA GLY A 54 5.25 2.91 -1.97
C GLY A 54 4.06 2.02 -1.65
N LEU A 55 2.99 2.19 -2.39
CA LEU A 55 1.81 1.33 -2.28
C LEU A 55 1.67 0.52 -3.56
N VAL A 56 1.72 -0.80 -3.41
CA VAL A 56 1.61 -1.74 -4.53
C VAL A 56 0.40 -2.62 -4.31
N ILE A 57 -0.46 -2.70 -5.31
CA ILE A 57 -1.65 -3.56 -5.25
C ILE A 57 -1.64 -4.48 -6.45
N ASN A 58 -1.68 -5.79 -6.19
CA ASN A 58 -1.66 -6.84 -7.21
C ASN A 58 -0.45 -6.70 -8.15
N GLY A 59 0.71 -6.34 -7.59
CA GLY A 59 1.93 -6.20 -8.36
C GLY A 59 2.11 -4.88 -9.09
N GLN A 60 1.14 -3.98 -8.99
CA GLN A 60 1.18 -2.69 -9.67
C GLN A 60 1.37 -1.56 -8.67
N VAL A 61 2.35 -0.69 -8.93
CA VAL A 61 2.60 0.49 -8.10
C VAL A 61 1.47 1.50 -8.33
N VAL A 62 0.70 1.79 -7.29
CA VAL A 62 -0.44 2.71 -7.38
C VAL A 62 -0.16 4.06 -6.74
N SER A 63 0.85 4.14 -5.87
CA SER A 63 1.20 5.39 -5.21
C SER A 63 2.65 5.37 -4.74
N CYS A 64 3.30 6.53 -4.81
CA CYS A 64 4.64 6.74 -4.25
C CYS A 64 4.56 7.90 -3.27
N GLY A 65 5.12 7.69 -2.05
CA GLY A 65 5.05 8.67 -0.99
C GLY A 65 3.71 8.60 -0.26
N TYR A 66 3.69 9.11 0.96
CA TYR A 66 2.46 9.12 1.77
C TYR A 66 1.61 10.32 1.37
N CYS A 67 0.39 10.05 0.94
CA CYS A 67 -0.50 11.08 0.41
C CYS A 67 -1.77 11.28 1.24
N GLY A 68 -1.81 10.67 2.43
CA GLY A 68 -2.96 10.81 3.32
C GLY A 68 -3.95 9.65 3.20
N LYS A 69 -4.64 9.39 4.29
CA LYS A 69 -5.58 8.27 4.39
C LYS A 69 -6.72 8.36 3.37
N GLY A 70 -7.25 9.55 3.15
CA GLY A 70 -8.37 9.75 2.23
C GLY A 70 -8.02 9.35 0.80
N LYS A 71 -6.82 9.71 0.36
CA LYS A 71 -6.37 9.34 -0.98
C LYS A 71 -6.07 7.85 -1.10
N VAL A 72 -5.50 7.27 -0.05
CA VAL A 72 -5.23 5.82 -0.01
C VAL A 72 -6.56 5.06 -0.12
N GLU A 73 -7.57 5.49 0.63
CA GLU A 73 -8.89 4.88 0.58
C GLU A 73 -9.49 4.95 -0.82
N ARG A 74 -9.37 6.10 -1.48
CA ARG A 74 -9.86 6.27 -2.85
C ARG A 74 -9.15 5.36 -3.84
N LEU A 75 -7.84 5.21 -3.71
CA LEU A 75 -7.07 4.33 -4.58
C LEU A 75 -7.52 2.88 -4.44
N ILE A 76 -7.75 2.45 -3.20
CA ILE A 76 -8.21 1.09 -2.93
C ILE A 76 -9.62 0.89 -3.47
N GLU A 77 -10.51 1.86 -3.27
CA GLU A 77 -11.88 1.80 -3.80
C GLU A 77 -11.90 1.65 -5.32
N ASN A 78 -11.08 2.40 -6.02
CA ASN A 78 -11.03 2.35 -7.48
C ASN A 78 -10.65 0.96 -7.97
N ILE A 79 -9.79 0.27 -7.26
CA ILE A 79 -9.36 -1.07 -7.64
C ILE A 79 -10.43 -2.10 -7.31
N VAL A 80 -11.07 -1.97 -6.16
CA VAL A 80 -12.13 -2.88 -5.73
C VAL A 80 -13.36 -2.76 -6.64
N ASP A 81 -13.69 -1.54 -7.05
CA ASP A 81 -14.88 -1.26 -7.84
C ASP A 81 -14.68 -1.45 -9.36
N SER A 82 -13.45 -1.66 -9.79
CA SER A 82 -13.15 -1.82 -11.21
C SER A 82 -13.45 -3.20 -11.76
#